data_aebfdaabf8d5e1dc2243c35f2afddb65
#
_entry.id   aebfdaabf8d5e1dc2243c35f2afddb65
#
_cell.length_a   1.000
_cell.length_b   1.000
_cell.length_c   1.000
_cell.angle_alpha   90.00
_cell.angle_beta   90.00
_cell.angle_gamma   90.00
#
_symmetry.space_group_name_H-M   'P 1'
#
loop_
_entity.id
_entity.type
_entity.pdbx_description
1 polymer ?
#
loop_
_entity_poly.entity_id
_entity_poly.type
_entity_poly.pdbx_seq_one_letter_code
_entity_poly.pdbx_strand_id
1 'polypeptide(L)'
;MKIYIPGLLTSYTQGVNSIELALEDAGATLGTLLAELDRRYPGIQFRIVDEQDRIRRHIRMFVGARQVHELSVPLGGNDEVMIVGALSGG
;
A
#
# COMPACT_ATOMS: atom_id res chain seq x y z
N MET A 1 8.05 7.35 6.08
CA MET A 1 7.48 5.99 6.12
C MET A 1 7.82 5.28 4.84
N LYS A 2 8.32 4.08 4.93
CA LYS A 2 8.79 3.34 3.77
C LYS A 2 7.72 2.35 3.30
N ILE A 3 7.51 2.31 1.98
CA ILE A 3 6.53 1.43 1.37
C ILE A 3 7.25 0.57 0.35
N TYR A 4 7.04 -0.75 0.43
CA TYR A 4 7.60 -1.69 -0.53
C TYR A 4 6.53 -2.04 -1.56
N ILE A 5 6.90 -1.93 -2.84
CA ILE A 5 6.00 -2.11 -3.97
C ILE A 5 6.30 -3.45 -4.63
N PRO A 6 5.31 -4.33 -4.82
CA PRO A 6 5.56 -5.62 -5.47
C PRO A 6 5.83 -5.45 -6.95
N GLY A 7 6.54 -6.42 -7.53
CA GLY A 7 6.93 -6.35 -8.92
C GLY A 7 5.76 -6.13 -9.87
N LEU A 8 4.61 -6.72 -9.58
CA LEU A 8 3.45 -6.58 -10.45
C LEU A 8 2.89 -5.15 -10.52
N LEU A 9 3.25 -4.29 -9.57
CA LEU A 9 2.79 -2.90 -9.54
C LEU A 9 3.88 -1.89 -9.89
N THR A 10 5.10 -2.33 -10.16
CA THR A 10 6.19 -1.39 -10.43
C THR A 10 6.03 -0.66 -11.77
N SER A 11 5.13 -1.12 -12.63
CA SER A 11 4.81 -0.34 -13.82
C SER A 11 4.16 1.00 -13.49
N TYR A 12 3.50 1.11 -12.34
CA TYR A 12 2.93 2.37 -11.87
C TYR A 12 3.96 3.29 -11.24
N THR A 13 5.07 2.74 -10.78
CA THR A 13 6.10 3.48 -10.07
C THR A 13 7.39 3.60 -10.88
N GLN A 14 7.33 3.36 -12.18
CA GLN A 14 8.47 3.47 -13.10
C GLN A 14 9.62 2.56 -12.68
N GLY A 15 9.28 1.36 -12.19
CA GLY A 15 10.27 0.36 -11.80
C GLY A 15 10.78 0.49 -10.39
N VAL A 16 10.32 1.49 -9.63
CA VAL A 16 10.76 1.68 -8.25
C VAL A 16 10.02 0.71 -7.34
N ASN A 17 10.76 -0.04 -6.52
CA ASN A 17 10.17 -1.05 -5.64
C ASN A 17 10.14 -0.65 -4.17
N SER A 18 10.64 0.53 -3.81
CA SER A 18 10.47 1.06 -2.48
C SER A 18 10.37 2.58 -2.57
N ILE A 19 9.45 3.14 -1.79
CA ILE A 19 9.11 4.56 -1.84
C ILE A 19 9.06 5.09 -0.41
N GLU A 20 9.61 6.28 -0.22
CA GLU A 20 9.51 6.98 1.04
C GLU A 20 8.41 8.02 0.96
N LEU A 21 7.40 7.92 1.82
CA LEU A 21 6.34 8.91 1.90
C LEU A 21 6.33 9.54 3.28
N ALA A 22 6.19 10.86 3.30
CA ALA A 22 6.00 11.59 4.56
C ALA A 22 4.50 11.74 4.78
N LEU A 23 3.99 11.16 5.87
CA LEU A 23 2.63 11.37 6.31
C LEU A 23 2.68 12.27 7.52
N GLU A 24 2.17 13.47 7.36
CA GLU A 24 2.30 14.49 8.39
C GLU A 24 1.15 14.49 9.39
N ASP A 25 0.07 13.79 9.07
CA ASP A 25 -1.12 13.81 9.91
C ASP A 25 -1.02 12.81 11.05
N ALA A 26 -1.16 13.30 12.27
CA ALA A 26 -1.40 12.43 13.41
C ALA A 26 -2.70 11.70 13.15
N GLY A 27 -2.68 10.38 13.22
CA GLY A 27 -3.87 9.60 12.94
C GLY A 27 -3.98 9.10 11.50
N ALA A 28 -2.88 9.18 10.75
CA ALA A 28 -2.84 8.59 9.41
C ALA A 28 -3.17 7.10 9.48
N THR A 29 -3.87 6.62 8.46
CA THR A 29 -4.25 5.22 8.36
C THR A 29 -3.67 4.63 7.08
N LEU A 30 -3.81 3.31 6.94
CA LEU A 30 -3.41 2.65 5.70
C LEU A 30 -4.13 3.26 4.49
N GLY A 31 -5.42 3.58 4.65
CA GLY A 31 -6.18 4.24 3.57
C GLY A 31 -5.61 5.60 3.21
N THR A 32 -5.20 6.38 4.20
CA THR A 32 -4.55 7.67 3.96
C THR A 32 -3.26 7.49 3.18
N LEU A 33 -2.49 6.48 3.53
CA LEU A 33 -1.24 6.18 2.86
C LEU A 33 -1.48 5.83 1.38
N LEU A 34 -2.49 4.99 1.12
CA LEU A 34 -2.78 4.57 -0.25
C LEU A 34 -3.28 5.74 -1.09
N ALA A 35 -4.06 6.65 -0.49
CA ALA A 35 -4.51 7.84 -1.20
C ALA A 35 -3.32 8.73 -1.59
N GLU A 36 -2.37 8.88 -0.69
CA GLU A 36 -1.17 9.67 -0.98
C GLU A 36 -0.29 8.99 -2.03
N LEU A 37 -0.20 7.68 -1.97
CA LEU A 37 0.53 6.92 -2.98
C LEU A 37 -0.11 7.11 -4.35
N ASP A 38 -1.44 7.07 -4.42
CA ASP A 38 -2.16 7.24 -5.67
C ASP A 38 -2.00 8.65 -6.23
N ARG A 39 -1.91 9.66 -5.36
CA ARG A 39 -1.67 11.02 -5.79
C ARG A 39 -0.32 11.13 -6.51
N ARG A 40 0.68 10.40 -6.04
CA ARG A 40 2.00 10.37 -6.67
C ARG A 40 2.06 9.49 -7.91
N TYR A 41 1.35 8.37 -7.87
CA TYR A 41 1.39 7.37 -8.94
C TYR A 41 -0.04 7.02 -9.32
N PRO A 42 -0.69 7.86 -10.13
CA PRO A 42 -2.12 7.70 -10.42
C PRO A 42 -2.47 6.32 -10.98
N GLY A 43 -3.52 5.75 -10.41
CA GLY A 43 -4.02 4.44 -10.81
C GLY A 43 -3.58 3.30 -9.92
N ILE A 44 -2.56 3.51 -9.07
CA ILE A 44 -2.00 2.41 -8.28
C ILE A 44 -2.98 1.97 -7.17
N GLN A 45 -3.71 2.91 -6.59
CA GLN A 45 -4.63 2.57 -5.49
C GLN A 45 -5.70 1.59 -5.96
N PHE A 46 -6.22 1.77 -7.15
CA PHE A 46 -7.27 0.90 -7.66
C PHE A 46 -6.77 -0.51 -7.93
N ARG A 47 -5.46 -0.68 -8.08
CA ARG A 47 -4.88 -2.02 -8.21
C ARG A 47 -4.72 -2.72 -6.88
N ILE A 48 -4.73 -1.96 -5.78
CA ILE A 48 -4.55 -2.50 -4.45
C ILE A 48 -5.89 -2.74 -3.76
N VAL A 49 -6.82 -1.79 -3.92
CA VAL A 49 -8.16 -1.90 -3.31
C VAL A 49 -9.21 -1.73 -4.40
N ASP A 50 -10.39 -2.31 -4.14
CA ASP A 50 -11.50 -2.19 -5.07
C ASP A 50 -12.36 -0.97 -4.73
N GLU A 51 -13.46 -0.78 -5.47
CA GLU A 51 -14.33 0.37 -5.28
C GLU A 51 -15.10 0.36 -3.96
N GLN A 52 -15.03 -0.75 -3.21
CA GLN A 52 -15.63 -0.87 -1.89
C GLN A 52 -14.60 -0.77 -0.79
N ASP A 53 -13.40 -0.28 -1.14
CA ASP A 53 -12.28 -0.11 -0.21
C ASP A 53 -11.83 -1.41 0.44
N ARG A 54 -11.96 -2.52 -0.29
CA ARG A 54 -11.47 -3.81 0.18
C ARG A 54 -10.17 -4.15 -0.55
N ILE A 55 -9.22 -4.67 0.21
CA ILE A 55 -7.95 -5.10 -0.38
C ILE A 55 -8.23 -6.24 -1.36
N ARG A 56 -7.69 -6.11 -2.56
CA ARG A 56 -7.96 -7.09 -3.61
C ARG A 56 -7.43 -8.46 -3.24
N ARG A 57 -8.08 -9.49 -3.78
CA ARG A 57 -7.81 -10.89 -3.46
C ARG A 57 -6.34 -11.28 -3.63
N HIS A 58 -5.68 -10.75 -4.64
CA HIS A 58 -4.30 -11.13 -4.96
C HIS A 58 -3.27 -10.23 -4.29
N ILE A 59 -3.73 -9.34 -3.41
CA ILE A 59 -2.85 -8.41 -2.70
C ILE A 59 -2.86 -8.76 -1.22
N ARG A 60 -1.67 -8.73 -0.61
CA ARG A 60 -1.49 -8.84 0.83
C ARG A 60 -0.77 -7.61 1.31
N MET A 61 -1.18 -7.08 2.45
CA MET A 61 -0.56 -5.90 3.02
C MET A 61 -0.09 -6.17 4.43
N PHE A 62 1.10 -5.65 4.73
CA PHE A 62 1.71 -5.81 6.04
C PHE A 62 2.13 -4.45 6.57
N VAL A 63 1.91 -4.23 7.85
CA VAL A 63 2.46 -3.11 8.60
C VAL A 63 3.46 -3.70 9.57
N GLY A 64 4.75 -3.47 9.31
CA GLY A 64 5.79 -4.22 9.99
C GLY A 64 5.65 -5.70 9.66
N ALA A 65 5.64 -6.54 10.68
CA ALA A 65 5.50 -7.99 10.50
C ALA A 65 4.05 -8.47 10.55
N ARG A 66 3.08 -7.55 10.72
CA ARG A 66 1.69 -7.92 10.91
C ARG A 66 0.90 -7.74 9.64
N GLN A 67 0.20 -8.78 9.21
CA GLN A 67 -0.71 -8.66 8.08
C GLN A 67 -1.95 -7.88 8.50
N VAL A 68 -2.39 -6.97 7.63
CA VAL A 68 -3.55 -6.13 7.89
C VAL A 68 -4.56 -6.30 6.78
N HIS A 69 -5.85 -6.14 7.14
CA HIS A 69 -6.96 -6.39 6.22
C HIS A 69 -7.86 -5.17 6.07
N GLU A 70 -7.68 -4.16 6.91
CA GLU A 70 -8.56 -2.99 6.94
C GLU A 70 -7.79 -1.73 6.62
N LEU A 71 -8.41 -0.83 5.86
CA LEU A 71 -7.79 0.44 5.53
C LEU A 71 -7.77 1.40 6.73
N SER A 72 -8.56 1.10 7.75
CA SER A 72 -8.61 1.93 8.95
C SER A 72 -7.47 1.68 9.93
N VAL A 73 -6.59 0.74 9.65
CA VAL A 73 -5.45 0.45 10.51
C VAL A 73 -4.59 1.70 10.67
N PRO A 74 -4.34 2.15 11.92
CA PRO A 74 -3.52 3.33 12.13
C PRO A 74 -2.05 3.04 11.85
N LEU A 75 -1.35 4.06 11.37
CA LEU A 75 0.07 3.96 11.04
C LEU A 75 0.87 4.91 11.91
N GLY A 76 2.00 4.43 12.41
CA GLY A 76 2.96 5.26 13.12
C GLY A 76 4.05 5.74 12.16
N GLY A 77 4.76 6.81 12.56
CA GLY A 77 5.73 7.45 11.69
C GLY A 77 6.90 6.56 11.26
N ASN A 78 7.22 5.54 12.06
CA ASN A 78 8.34 4.63 11.75
C ASN A 78 7.90 3.30 11.20
N ASP A 79 6.62 3.12 10.94
CA ASP A 79 6.13 1.87 10.36
C ASP A 79 6.62 1.70 8.93
N GLU A 80 6.83 0.45 8.56
CA GLU A 80 7.09 0.09 7.17
C GLU A 80 5.89 -0.66 6.65
N VAL A 81 5.44 -0.31 5.45
CA VAL A 81 4.29 -0.94 4.82
C VAL A 81 4.79 -1.77 3.64
N MET A 82 4.42 -3.03 3.62
CA MET A 82 4.78 -3.91 2.53
C MET A 82 3.52 -4.33 1.79
N ILE A 83 3.53 -4.11 0.48
CA ILE A 83 2.47 -4.57 -0.41
C ILE A 83 3.02 -5.77 -1.15
N VAL A 84 2.33 -6.89 -1.03
CA VAL A 84 2.79 -8.15 -1.64
C VAL A 84 1.74 -8.60 -2.64
N GLY A 85 2.18 -8.91 -3.84
CA GLY A 85 1.30 -9.52 -4.83
C GLY A 85 1.37 -11.02 -4.74
N ALA A 86 0.24 -11.66 -4.43
CA ALA A 86 0.17 -13.10 -4.43
C ALA A 86 -0.13 -13.57 -5.85
N LEU A 87 0.63 -14.53 -6.33
CA LEU A 87 0.35 -15.13 -7.63
C LEU A 87 -0.84 -16.05 -7.47
N SER A 88 -1.97 -15.62 -8.01
CA SER A 88 -3.17 -16.44 -7.98
C SER A 88 -3.04 -17.56 -9.00
N GLY A 89 -3.52 -18.71 -8.65
CA GLY A 89 -3.52 -19.83 -9.56
C GLY A 89 -2.15 -20.42 -9.80
N GLY A 90 -1.24 -19.97 -8.98
CA GLY A 90 0.07 -20.63 -9.02
C GLY A 90 -0.11 -22.03 -8.64
#